data_f12ed8756dfe8de3ef443fc9078c2984
#
_entry.id   f12ed8756dfe8de3ef443fc9078c2984
#
_cell.length_a   1.000
_cell.length_b   1.000
_cell.length_c   1.000
_cell.angle_alpha   90.00
_cell.angle_beta   90.00
_cell.angle_gamma   90.00
#
_symmetry.space_group_name_H-M   'P 1'
#
loop_
_entity.id
_entity.type
_entity.pdbx_description
1 polymer ?
#
loop_
_entity_poly.entity_id
_entity_poly.type
_entity_poly.pdbx_seq_one_letter_code
_entity_poly.pdbx_strand_id
1 'polypeptide(L)'
;MVRGVRYDRLDGVRRGDLVTVALQGEQGKPRPALVVQSDHFGELVSITVLPITGTLIDAPLLRVPVEPTEQNGLTKRSQIMVDKPQTPPRSRLGPVIGRLDDATMVAVNRVLAVFLGLA
;
A
#
# COMPACT_ATOMS: atom_id res chain seq x y z
N MET A 1 -3.24 9.32 19.17
CA MET A 1 -3.26 9.10 19.24
C MET A 1 -3.26 8.96 19.30
N VAL A 2 -3.11 8.80 19.20
CA VAL A 2 -2.97 8.56 19.14
C VAL A 2 -2.73 8.48 18.69
N ARG A 3 -1.94 8.48 18.52
CA ARG A 3 -1.80 8.22 18.01
C ARG A 3 -1.95 7.74 18.08
N GLY A 4 -2.24 7.74 18.14
CA GLY A 4 -2.38 7.30 18.12
C GLY A 4 -2.78 6.61 18.04
N VAL A 5 -2.53 6.49 18.10
CA VAL A 5 -3.13 5.88 17.88
C VAL A 5 -3.53 5.44 17.50
N ARG A 6 -2.82 5.44 17.03
CA ARG A 6 -3.35 4.84 16.74
C ARG A 6 -3.52 3.89 15.76
N TYR A 7 -2.73 3.36 15.47
CA TYR A 7 -3.00 2.32 14.58
C TYR A 7 -3.91 1.26 15.10
N ASP A 8 -4.42 1.55 16.21
CA ASP A 8 -5.52 0.80 16.74
C ASP A 8 -6.84 1.45 16.35
N ARG A 9 -6.80 2.19 15.25
CA ARG A 9 -8.00 2.84 14.76
C ARG A 9 -9.09 1.84 14.51
N LEU A 10 -10.25 2.08 15.08
CA LEU A 10 -11.40 1.25 14.83
C LEU A 10 -12.02 1.53 13.48
N ASP A 11 -11.69 2.68 12.89
CA ASP A 11 -12.23 3.07 11.60
C ASP A 11 -11.47 2.44 10.44
N GLY A 12 -10.52 1.56 10.73
CA GLY A 12 -9.83 0.81 9.70
C GLY A 12 -8.61 1.54 9.16
N VAL A 13 -8.26 1.20 7.92
CA VAL A 13 -7.05 1.70 7.28
C VAL A 13 -7.30 3.02 6.60
N ARG A 14 -6.22 3.76 6.34
CA ARG A 14 -6.25 5.02 5.62
C ARG A 14 -5.33 4.96 4.42
N ARG A 15 -5.64 5.78 3.45
CA ARG A 15 -4.79 5.92 2.28
C ARG A 15 -3.39 6.31 2.71
N GLY A 16 -2.39 5.60 2.17
CA GLY A 16 -1.00 5.79 2.55
C GLY A 16 -0.50 4.84 3.62
N ASP A 17 -1.40 4.09 4.26
CA ASP A 17 -0.98 3.05 5.20
C ASP A 17 -0.31 1.91 4.45
N LEU A 18 0.72 1.34 5.06
CA LEU A 18 1.25 0.05 4.64
C LEU A 18 0.67 -1.02 5.55
N VAL A 19 0.10 -2.04 4.95
CA VAL A 19 -0.50 -3.16 5.68
C VAL A 19 0.09 -4.45 5.16
N THR A 20 -0.07 -5.53 5.91
CA THR A 20 0.20 -6.86 5.37
C THR A 20 -1.09 -7.44 4.84
N VAL A 21 -0.97 -8.22 3.78
CA VAL A 21 -2.14 -8.88 3.19
C VAL A 21 -1.66 -10.11 2.43
N ALA A 22 -2.44 -11.20 2.51
CA ALA A 22 -2.19 -12.40 1.70
C ALA A 22 -2.98 -12.23 0.41
N LEU A 23 -2.28 -11.77 -0.64
CA LEU A 23 -2.91 -11.51 -1.92
C LEU A 23 -2.99 -12.79 -2.74
N GLN A 24 -3.89 -12.77 -3.72
CA GLN A 24 -4.05 -13.90 -4.62
C GLN A 24 -2.72 -14.20 -5.30
N GLY A 25 -2.36 -15.49 -5.35
CA GLY A 25 -1.09 -15.89 -5.93
C GLY A 25 0.07 -15.94 -4.97
N GLU A 26 -0.11 -15.45 -3.74
CA GLU A 26 0.95 -15.43 -2.72
C GLU A 26 0.90 -16.64 -1.80
N GLN A 27 0.06 -17.60 -2.08
CA GLN A 27 -0.05 -18.86 -1.33
C GLN A 27 -0.26 -18.64 0.17
N GLY A 28 -1.04 -17.65 0.50
CA GLY A 28 -1.37 -17.36 1.88
C GLY A 28 -0.30 -16.63 2.66
N LYS A 29 0.84 -16.31 2.05
CA LYS A 29 1.93 -15.60 2.72
C LYS A 29 1.62 -14.11 2.77
N PRO A 30 1.56 -13.50 3.95
CA PRO A 30 1.34 -12.06 4.03
C PRO A 30 2.49 -11.28 3.40
N ARG A 31 2.16 -10.23 2.65
CA ARG A 31 3.14 -9.34 2.03
C ARG A 31 2.72 -7.91 2.29
N PRO A 32 3.67 -6.98 2.32
CA PRO A 32 3.28 -5.57 2.47
C PRO A 32 2.54 -5.07 1.24
N ALA A 33 1.62 -4.17 1.47
CA ALA A 33 0.86 -3.52 0.41
C ALA A 33 0.51 -2.10 0.84
N LEU A 34 0.37 -1.22 -0.14
CA LEU A 34 0.06 0.18 0.09
C LEU A 34 -1.43 0.40 -0.14
N VAL A 35 -2.11 0.97 0.84
CA VAL A 35 -3.51 1.34 0.70
C VAL A 35 -3.59 2.60 -0.16
N VAL A 36 -4.32 2.50 -1.28
CA VAL A 36 -4.48 3.64 -2.20
C VAL A 36 -5.91 4.11 -2.32
N GLN A 37 -6.86 3.38 -1.76
CA GLN A 37 -8.26 3.77 -1.78
C GLN A 37 -8.46 5.06 -1.00
N SER A 38 -9.28 5.97 -1.55
CA SER A 38 -9.57 7.23 -0.89
C SER A 38 -10.22 6.99 0.47
N ASP A 39 -9.88 7.83 1.45
CA ASP A 39 -10.45 7.74 2.79
C ASP A 39 -11.97 7.95 2.78
N HIS A 40 -12.49 8.59 1.74
CA HIS A 40 -13.94 8.73 1.58
C HIS A 40 -14.65 7.38 1.49
N PHE A 41 -13.92 6.33 1.10
CA PHE A 41 -14.46 4.99 0.90
C PHE A 41 -13.86 4.00 1.88
N GLY A 42 -13.34 4.50 3.01
CA GLY A 42 -12.63 3.64 3.96
C GLY A 42 -13.49 2.61 4.65
N GLU A 43 -14.82 2.72 4.57
CA GLU A 43 -15.72 1.78 5.22
C GLU A 43 -16.25 0.70 4.29
N LEU A 44 -15.79 0.66 3.05
CA LEU A 44 -16.23 -0.40 2.15
C LEU A 44 -15.72 -1.76 2.62
N VAL A 45 -16.40 -2.81 2.18
CA VAL A 45 -16.04 -4.18 2.54
C VAL A 45 -14.69 -4.59 1.98
N SER A 46 -14.30 -3.99 0.87
CA SER A 46 -13.04 -4.29 0.19
C SER A 46 -12.20 -3.04 0.10
N ILE A 47 -10.87 -3.21 0.14
CA ILE A 47 -9.94 -2.09 0.14
C ILE A 47 -8.91 -2.30 -0.97
N THR A 48 -8.78 -1.30 -1.85
CA THR A 48 -7.83 -1.37 -2.95
C THR A 48 -6.43 -1.03 -2.46
N VAL A 49 -5.49 -1.91 -2.82
CA VAL A 49 -4.09 -1.80 -2.42
C VAL A 49 -3.19 -2.03 -3.62
N LEU A 50 -1.95 -1.57 -3.52
CA LEU A 50 -0.87 -1.89 -4.46
C LEU A 50 0.14 -2.77 -3.74
N PRO A 51 0.46 -3.96 -4.29
CA PRO A 51 1.44 -4.84 -3.66
C PRO A 51 2.83 -4.21 -3.64
N ILE A 52 3.63 -4.56 -2.65
CA ILE A 52 5.00 -4.11 -2.51
C ILE A 52 5.89 -5.34 -2.56
N THR A 53 6.94 -5.29 -3.38
CA THR A 53 7.82 -6.43 -3.61
C THR A 53 9.27 -6.06 -3.32
N GLY A 54 10.02 -7.04 -2.79
CA GLY A 54 11.46 -6.92 -2.67
C GLY A 54 12.22 -7.36 -3.93
N THR A 55 11.51 -7.87 -4.93
CA THR A 55 12.12 -8.25 -6.21
C THR A 55 12.15 -7.01 -7.10
N LEU A 56 13.34 -6.47 -7.31
CA LEU A 56 13.52 -5.18 -8.00
C LEU A 56 13.73 -5.41 -9.49
N ILE A 57 13.03 -4.62 -10.29
CA ILE A 57 13.21 -4.62 -11.74
C ILE A 57 13.30 -3.18 -12.23
N ASP A 58 13.83 -3.00 -13.44
CA ASP A 58 13.92 -1.68 -14.06
C ASP A 58 12.64 -1.42 -14.85
N ALA A 59 11.68 -0.78 -14.22
CA ALA A 59 10.38 -0.49 -14.84
C ALA A 59 9.82 0.80 -14.25
N PRO A 60 10.43 1.97 -14.55
CA PRO A 60 10.05 3.22 -13.90
C PRO A 60 8.63 3.69 -14.17
N LEU A 61 7.98 3.19 -15.23
CA LEU A 61 6.59 3.55 -15.53
C LEU A 61 5.59 2.70 -14.76
N LEU A 62 6.05 1.62 -14.10
CA LEU A 62 5.18 0.67 -13.42
C LEU A 62 5.51 0.49 -11.95
N ARG A 63 6.70 0.91 -11.53
CA ARG A 63 7.21 0.64 -10.20
C ARG A 63 7.67 1.94 -9.54
N VAL A 64 7.36 2.10 -8.27
CA VAL A 64 7.86 3.23 -7.47
C VAL A 64 8.79 2.65 -6.40
N PRO A 65 10.09 3.04 -6.41
CA PRO A 65 11.01 2.52 -5.40
C PRO A 65 10.74 3.13 -4.04
N VAL A 66 10.98 2.34 -3.01
CA VAL A 66 10.82 2.80 -1.64
C VAL A 66 11.91 2.19 -0.78
N GLU A 67 12.62 3.05 -0.02
CA GLU A 67 13.64 2.62 0.92
C GLU A 67 13.00 2.32 2.26
N PRO A 68 13.54 1.35 3.02
CA PRO A 68 12.99 1.07 4.34
C PRO A 68 13.24 2.24 5.28
N THR A 69 12.21 2.61 6.02
CA THR A 69 12.31 3.63 7.06
C THR A 69 11.53 3.16 8.28
N GLU A 70 11.79 3.81 9.42
CA GLU A 70 10.98 3.55 10.61
C GLU A 70 9.52 3.85 10.34
N GLN A 71 9.25 4.92 9.61
CA GLN A 71 7.89 5.36 9.35
C GLN A 71 7.12 4.35 8.51
N ASN A 72 7.75 3.76 7.49
CA ASN A 72 7.01 2.86 6.60
C ASN A 72 7.04 1.40 7.05
N GLY A 73 7.92 1.05 7.97
CA GLY A 73 7.95 -0.30 8.54
C GLY A 73 8.50 -1.38 7.64
N LEU A 74 9.04 -1.01 6.47
CA LEU A 74 9.64 -2.00 5.59
C LEU A 74 11.03 -2.39 6.11
N THR A 75 11.46 -3.61 5.78
CA THR A 75 12.74 -4.13 6.27
C THR A 75 13.83 -4.11 5.20
N LYS A 76 13.47 -3.87 3.94
CA LYS A 76 14.44 -3.85 2.85
C LYS A 76 13.94 -2.96 1.73
N ARG A 77 14.88 -2.58 0.84
CA ARG A 77 14.53 -1.83 -0.36
C ARG A 77 13.47 -2.58 -1.15
N SER A 78 12.46 -1.87 -1.60
CA SER A 78 11.30 -2.48 -2.22
C SER A 78 10.79 -1.60 -3.35
N GLN A 79 9.81 -2.14 -4.09
CA GLN A 79 9.13 -1.37 -5.13
C GLN A 79 7.63 -1.58 -4.98
N ILE A 80 6.88 -0.50 -5.15
CA ILE A 80 5.42 -0.54 -5.18
C ILE A 80 5.02 -0.88 -6.61
N MET A 81 4.23 -1.94 -6.77
CA MET A 81 3.79 -2.42 -8.08
C MET A 81 2.50 -1.73 -8.48
N VAL A 82 2.64 -0.58 -9.15
CA VAL A 82 1.51 0.27 -9.47
C VAL A 82 0.60 -0.37 -10.51
N ASP A 83 1.13 -1.26 -11.34
CA ASP A 83 0.37 -1.92 -12.40
C ASP A 83 -0.42 -3.14 -11.92
N LYS A 84 -0.40 -3.43 -10.61
CA LYS A 84 -1.03 -4.64 -10.08
C LYS A 84 -1.96 -4.35 -8.91
N PRO A 85 -2.89 -3.39 -9.05
CA PRO A 85 -3.82 -3.13 -7.95
C PRO A 85 -4.69 -4.35 -7.68
N GLN A 86 -4.98 -4.57 -6.42
CA GLN A 86 -5.88 -5.63 -5.99
C GLN A 86 -6.82 -5.06 -4.95
N THR A 87 -8.00 -5.66 -4.83
CA THR A 87 -9.02 -5.17 -3.93
C THR A 87 -9.51 -6.30 -3.05
N PRO A 88 -8.68 -6.75 -2.09
CA PRO A 88 -9.06 -7.83 -1.19
C PRO A 88 -10.17 -7.40 -0.22
N PRO A 89 -10.90 -8.37 0.30
CA PRO A 89 -11.83 -8.08 1.41
C PRO A 89 -11.07 -7.49 2.59
N ARG A 90 -11.69 -6.54 3.26
CA ARG A 90 -11.09 -5.90 4.45
C ARG A 90 -10.62 -6.93 5.47
N SER A 91 -11.35 -8.04 5.60
CA SER A 91 -11.02 -9.08 6.57
C SER A 91 -9.68 -9.76 6.30
N ARG A 92 -9.11 -9.61 5.10
CA ARG A 92 -7.80 -10.17 4.77
C ARG A 92 -6.65 -9.23 5.09
N LEU A 93 -6.94 -7.99 5.44
CA LEU A 93 -5.89 -7.05 5.79
C LEU A 93 -5.37 -7.38 7.17
N GLY A 94 -4.04 -7.47 7.26
CA GLY A 94 -3.37 -7.61 8.54
C GLY A 94 -3.09 -6.25 9.14
N PRO A 95 -2.20 -6.20 10.11
CA PRO A 95 -1.91 -4.96 10.82
C PRO A 95 -1.29 -3.89 9.93
N VAL A 96 -1.50 -2.64 10.30
CA VAL A 96 -0.78 -1.53 9.70
C VAL A 96 0.65 -1.59 10.21
N ILE A 97 1.62 -1.66 9.30
CA ILE A 97 3.03 -1.73 9.67
C ILE A 97 3.71 -0.37 9.57
N GLY A 98 3.08 0.60 8.93
CA GLY A 98 3.65 1.93 8.79
C GLY A 98 2.86 2.78 7.82
N ARG A 99 3.46 3.90 7.43
CA ARG A 99 2.86 4.83 6.47
C ARG A 99 3.91 5.28 5.48
N LEU A 100 3.48 5.48 4.25
CA LEU A 100 4.34 6.03 3.21
C LEU A 100 4.47 7.55 3.41
N ASP A 101 5.64 8.10 3.12
CA ASP A 101 5.84 9.54 3.18
C ASP A 101 5.10 10.25 2.03
N ASP A 102 4.83 11.54 2.24
CA ASP A 102 4.02 12.30 1.29
C ASP A 102 4.67 12.39 -0.09
N ALA A 103 5.99 12.57 -0.14
CA ALA A 103 6.67 12.69 -1.42
C ALA A 103 6.55 11.41 -2.24
N THR A 104 6.68 10.26 -1.60
CA THR A 104 6.53 8.98 -2.28
C THR A 104 5.08 8.76 -2.69
N MET A 105 4.11 9.19 -1.87
CA MET A 105 2.71 9.11 -2.26
C MET A 105 2.41 9.94 -3.51
N VAL A 106 3.03 11.12 -3.64
CA VAL A 106 2.87 11.92 -4.85
C VAL A 106 3.40 11.15 -6.07
N ALA A 107 4.56 10.50 -5.93
CA ALA A 107 5.11 9.69 -7.01
C ALA A 107 4.16 8.55 -7.40
N VAL A 108 3.60 7.86 -6.40
CA VAL A 108 2.63 6.79 -6.65
C VAL A 108 1.41 7.34 -7.39
N ASN A 109 0.89 8.49 -6.95
CA ASN A 109 -0.28 9.08 -7.59
C ASN A 109 -0.03 9.36 -9.06
N ARG A 110 1.16 9.88 -9.40
CA ARG A 110 1.50 10.19 -10.78
C ARG A 110 1.57 8.95 -11.65
N VAL A 111 2.26 7.93 -11.17
CA VAL A 111 2.42 6.68 -11.92
C VAL A 111 1.06 6.00 -12.07
N LEU A 112 0.27 5.99 -11.02
CA LEU A 112 -1.06 5.37 -11.04
C LEU A 112 -1.99 6.10 -12.02
N ALA A 113 -1.95 7.43 -12.04
CA ALA A 113 -2.78 8.21 -12.96
C ALA A 113 -2.43 7.90 -14.40
N VAL A 114 -1.15 7.77 -14.73
CA VAL A 114 -0.70 7.41 -16.07
C VAL A 114 -1.15 5.99 -16.41
N PHE A 115 -0.93 5.05 -15.48
CA PHE A 115 -1.32 3.66 -15.71
C PHE A 115 -2.81 3.52 -15.98
N LEU A 116 -3.63 4.27 -15.25
CA LEU A 116 -5.08 4.20 -15.40
C LEU A 116 -5.62 5.09 -16.51
N GLY A 117 -4.76 5.83 -17.19
CA GLY A 117 -5.19 6.68 -18.30
C GLY A 117 -5.84 7.98 -17.84
N LEU A 118 -5.56 8.42 -16.63
CA LEU A 118 -6.14 9.65 -16.06
C LEU A 118 -5.24 10.87 -16.29
N ALA A 119 -4.06 10.66 -16.83
CA ALA A 119 -3.11 11.75 -17.07
C ALA A 119 -2.44 11.58 -18.42
#